data_aff2aab244e0e512b6d8a713c6edb504
#
_entry.id   aff2aab244e0e512b6d8a713c6edb504
#
_cell.length_a   1.000
_cell.length_b   1.000
_cell.length_c   1.000
_cell.angle_alpha   90.00
_cell.angle_beta   90.00
_cell.angle_gamma   90.00
#
_symmetry.space_group_name_H-M   'P 1'
#
loop_
_entity.id
_entity.type
_entity.pdbx_description
1 polymer ?
#
loop_
_entity_poly.entity_id
_entity_poly.type
_entity_poly.pdbx_seq_one_letter_code
_entity_poly.pdbx_strand_id
1 'polypeptide(L)'
;MTIDEFVENMKQKASKGLLEVSGTGKLSKRTWTLPTGQVEIMTIRGGAIEKASIMHMIRQGITRPGITGKVDSFVFQMEVFPENPYCPMGHFNTEGISKGPRFYNMNLDLFPAVRVEEDLKAMKAAMDVVADRFGRDREKMREGLDTHYTMEHFAAPLATKVGCKLPELKDKDFDLFVTAYETFFDVYLDIISKRKGTACTESEMQLKLERNGKWLEYMMLKDGAIRMSLERGTFPHEVMIEFGFPPSAIF
;
A
#
# COMPACT_ATOMS: atom_id res chain seq x y z
N MET A 1 20.26 0.44 9.83
CA MET A 1 19.24 -0.49 9.26
C MET A 1 19.36 -0.50 7.75
N THR A 2 19.35 -1.65 7.14
CA THR A 2 19.33 -1.85 5.68
C THR A 2 17.88 -1.91 5.18
N ILE A 3 17.68 -1.86 3.85
CA ILE A 3 16.32 -2.04 3.28
C ILE A 3 15.76 -3.43 3.58
N ASP A 4 16.59 -4.47 3.56
CA ASP A 4 16.16 -5.83 3.85
C ASP A 4 15.73 -5.99 5.32
N GLU A 5 16.48 -5.40 6.26
CA GLU A 5 16.11 -5.33 7.67
C GLU A 5 14.80 -4.55 7.88
N PHE A 6 14.63 -3.42 7.17
CA PHE A 6 13.38 -2.65 7.22
C PHE A 6 12.18 -3.50 6.75
N VAL A 7 12.30 -4.14 5.60
CA VAL A 7 11.21 -4.95 5.04
C VAL A 7 10.84 -6.10 5.99
N GLU A 8 11.84 -6.80 6.54
CA GLU A 8 11.59 -7.91 7.43
C GLU A 8 10.96 -7.45 8.76
N ASN A 9 11.41 -6.33 9.33
CA ASN A 9 10.81 -5.73 10.51
C ASN A 9 9.36 -5.29 10.24
N MET A 10 9.11 -4.67 9.08
CA MET A 10 7.75 -4.25 8.72
C MET A 10 6.81 -5.41 8.43
N LYS A 11 7.28 -6.51 7.83
CA LYS A 11 6.49 -7.74 7.68
C LYS A 11 6.03 -8.28 9.04
N GLN A 12 6.94 -8.33 10.02
CA GLN A 12 6.63 -8.78 11.37
C GLN A 12 5.67 -7.81 12.08
N LYS A 13 5.96 -6.50 12.04
CA LYS A 13 5.11 -5.46 12.64
C LYS A 13 3.72 -5.47 12.02
N ALA A 14 3.63 -5.52 10.68
CA ALA A 14 2.37 -5.48 9.95
C ALA A 14 1.53 -6.74 10.18
N SER A 15 2.12 -7.93 10.07
CA SER A 15 1.38 -9.17 10.31
C SER A 15 0.85 -9.25 11.74
N LYS A 16 1.64 -8.86 12.74
CA LYS A 16 1.21 -8.81 14.14
C LYS A 16 0.09 -7.80 14.35
N GLY A 17 0.29 -6.54 13.95
CA GLY A 17 -0.68 -5.46 14.16
C GLY A 17 -2.01 -5.71 13.43
N LEU A 18 -1.97 -6.20 12.17
CA LEU A 18 -3.16 -6.54 11.42
C LEU A 18 -3.92 -7.74 12.01
N LEU A 19 -3.23 -8.76 12.54
CA LEU A 19 -3.87 -9.86 13.26
C LEU A 19 -4.54 -9.38 14.55
N GLU A 20 -3.88 -8.52 15.31
CA GLU A 20 -4.44 -7.94 16.54
C GLU A 20 -5.70 -7.12 16.29
N VAL A 21 -5.69 -6.23 15.30
CA VAL A 21 -6.89 -5.42 14.96
C VAL A 21 -8.00 -6.26 14.33
N SER A 22 -7.65 -7.31 13.60
CA SER A 22 -8.59 -8.27 13.01
C SER A 22 -9.38 -9.03 14.06
N GLY A 23 -8.75 -9.41 15.16
CA GLY A 23 -9.34 -10.20 16.27
C GLY A 23 -9.43 -11.71 15.99
N THR A 24 -10.01 -12.11 14.86
CA THR A 24 -10.20 -13.53 14.48
C THR A 24 -9.51 -13.92 13.17
N GLY A 25 -8.74 -13.00 12.58
CA GLY A 25 -8.06 -13.21 11.31
C GLY A 25 -7.04 -14.35 11.36
N LYS A 26 -6.88 -14.98 10.21
CA LYS A 26 -5.89 -16.05 9.99
C LYS A 26 -4.87 -15.60 8.98
N LEU A 27 -3.60 -15.86 9.27
CA LEU A 27 -2.48 -15.61 8.40
C LEU A 27 -2.19 -16.84 7.55
N SER A 28 -2.04 -16.62 6.24
CA SER A 28 -1.48 -17.58 5.30
C SER A 28 -0.27 -16.96 4.60
N LYS A 29 0.62 -17.80 4.07
CA LYS A 29 1.83 -17.37 3.36
C LYS A 29 1.99 -18.19 2.09
N ARG A 30 2.27 -17.51 0.98
CA ARG A 30 2.58 -18.15 -0.31
C ARG A 30 3.82 -17.50 -0.92
N THR A 31 4.56 -18.30 -1.68
CA THR A 31 5.76 -17.84 -2.38
C THR A 31 5.73 -18.35 -3.81
N TRP A 32 6.09 -17.49 -4.75
CA TRP A 32 6.25 -17.81 -6.17
C TRP A 32 7.68 -17.52 -6.59
N THR A 33 8.28 -18.50 -7.28
CA THR A 33 9.59 -18.32 -7.91
C THR A 33 9.41 -17.60 -9.25
N LEU A 34 10.22 -16.57 -9.47
CA LEU A 34 10.29 -15.84 -10.73
C LEU A 34 11.62 -16.16 -11.44
N PRO A 35 11.75 -15.92 -12.77
CA PRO A 35 13.01 -16.12 -13.48
C PRO A 35 14.21 -15.34 -12.88
N THR A 36 13.96 -14.22 -12.20
CA THR A 36 15.00 -13.35 -11.64
C THR A 36 14.84 -13.12 -10.14
N GLY A 37 14.07 -13.94 -9.42
CA GLY A 37 13.84 -13.74 -8.00
C GLY A 37 12.63 -14.47 -7.46
N GLN A 38 11.91 -13.83 -6.54
CA GLN A 38 10.71 -14.39 -5.92
C GLN A 38 9.72 -13.33 -5.48
N VAL A 39 8.46 -13.74 -5.34
CA VAL A 39 7.40 -12.98 -4.66
C VAL A 39 6.91 -13.78 -3.47
N GLU A 40 6.87 -13.16 -2.32
CA GLU A 40 6.24 -13.69 -1.11
C GLU A 40 5.03 -12.83 -0.78
N ILE A 41 3.88 -13.45 -0.50
CA ILE A 41 2.68 -12.77 -0.02
C ILE A 41 2.23 -13.44 1.29
N MET A 42 2.06 -12.62 2.32
CA MET A 42 1.41 -12.97 3.56
C MET A 42 0.00 -12.38 3.51
N THR A 43 -1.03 -13.21 3.62
CA THR A 43 -2.43 -12.79 3.53
C THR A 43 -3.14 -13.05 4.84
N ILE A 44 -3.79 -12.02 5.39
CA ILE A 44 -4.65 -12.10 6.58
C ILE A 44 -6.10 -11.96 6.12
N ARG A 45 -6.97 -12.86 6.59
CA ARG A 45 -8.41 -12.82 6.32
C ARG A 45 -9.21 -13.16 7.57
N GLY A 46 -10.29 -12.41 7.78
CA GLY A 46 -11.27 -12.63 8.84
C GLY A 46 -11.32 -11.53 9.89
N GLY A 47 -12.39 -11.51 10.66
CA GLY A 47 -12.66 -10.47 11.64
C GLY A 47 -12.80 -9.09 11.01
N ALA A 48 -12.21 -8.07 11.62
CA ALA A 48 -12.28 -6.70 11.11
C ALA A 48 -11.46 -6.47 9.80
N ILE A 49 -10.70 -7.45 9.36
CA ILE A 49 -9.93 -7.42 8.12
C ILE A 49 -10.50 -8.45 7.14
N GLU A 50 -11.26 -7.99 6.15
CA GLU A 50 -11.79 -8.85 5.10
C GLU A 50 -10.65 -9.47 4.29
N LYS A 51 -9.64 -8.65 3.94
CA LYS A 51 -8.37 -9.10 3.36
C LYS A 51 -7.28 -8.07 3.66
N ALA A 52 -6.11 -8.53 4.06
CA ALA A 52 -4.88 -7.75 4.00
C ALA A 52 -3.79 -8.60 3.34
N SER A 53 -3.07 -8.01 2.40
CA SER A 53 -1.97 -8.66 1.69
C SER A 53 -0.69 -7.87 1.92
N ILE A 54 0.34 -8.56 2.40
CA ILE A 54 1.69 -8.02 2.62
C ILE A 54 2.59 -8.71 1.61
N MET A 55 2.99 -8.01 0.56
CA MET A 55 3.81 -8.54 -0.52
C MET A 55 5.24 -8.05 -0.43
N HIS A 56 6.18 -8.98 -0.56
CA HIS A 56 7.59 -8.68 -0.77
C HIS A 56 8.07 -9.38 -2.04
N MET A 57 8.49 -8.60 -3.03
CA MET A 57 9.10 -9.10 -4.26
C MET A 57 10.56 -8.69 -4.31
N ILE A 58 11.43 -9.65 -4.62
CA ILE A 58 12.85 -9.42 -4.87
C ILE A 58 13.14 -9.86 -6.31
N ARG A 59 13.88 -9.03 -7.04
CA ARG A 59 14.42 -9.37 -8.37
C ARG A 59 15.91 -9.09 -8.40
N GLN A 60 16.70 -10.05 -8.89
CA GLN A 60 18.15 -10.00 -8.86
C GLN A 60 18.72 -9.96 -10.28
N GLY A 61 19.81 -9.20 -10.45
CA GLY A 61 20.55 -9.14 -11.69
C GLY A 61 19.74 -8.67 -12.90
N ILE A 62 18.72 -7.82 -12.67
CA ILE A 62 17.88 -7.26 -13.75
C ILE A 62 18.52 -6.02 -14.37
N THR A 63 18.13 -5.72 -15.60
CA THR A 63 18.44 -4.43 -16.24
C THR A 63 17.28 -3.47 -16.06
N ARG A 64 17.56 -2.19 -15.81
CA ARG A 64 16.56 -1.11 -15.76
C ARG A 64 16.92 -0.01 -16.74
N PRO A 65 15.92 0.59 -17.44
CA PRO A 65 16.15 1.75 -18.30
C PRO A 65 16.86 2.87 -17.55
N GLY A 66 17.85 3.49 -18.15
CA GLY A 66 18.63 4.59 -17.56
C GLY A 66 19.70 4.19 -16.53
N ILE A 67 19.87 2.88 -16.26
CA ILE A 67 20.87 2.39 -15.32
C ILE A 67 21.86 1.46 -16.05
N THR A 68 23.15 1.78 -15.94
CA THR A 68 24.21 0.94 -16.51
C THR A 68 24.50 -0.24 -15.59
N GLY A 69 24.53 -1.46 -16.16
CA GLY A 69 24.80 -2.69 -15.43
C GLY A 69 23.55 -3.35 -14.88
N LYS A 70 23.79 -4.43 -14.12
CA LYS A 70 22.72 -5.20 -13.45
C LYS A 70 22.48 -4.68 -12.04
N VAL A 71 21.21 -4.69 -11.61
CA VAL A 71 20.80 -4.25 -10.28
C VAL A 71 19.91 -5.30 -9.62
N ASP A 72 19.84 -5.27 -8.28
CA ASP A 72 18.82 -5.96 -7.53
C ASP A 72 17.77 -4.96 -7.10
N SER A 73 16.49 -5.33 -7.23
CA SER A 73 15.36 -4.49 -6.88
C SER A 73 14.41 -5.20 -5.93
N PHE A 74 13.67 -4.39 -5.18
CA PHE A 74 12.61 -4.87 -4.31
C PHE A 74 11.31 -4.10 -4.58
N VAL A 75 10.21 -4.73 -4.23
CA VAL A 75 8.90 -4.12 -4.04
C VAL A 75 8.36 -4.62 -2.71
N PHE A 76 7.96 -3.71 -1.84
CA PHE A 76 7.28 -4.03 -0.60
C PHE A 76 5.99 -3.25 -0.54
N GLN A 77 4.88 -3.97 -0.58
CA GLN A 77 3.54 -3.37 -0.68
C GLN A 77 2.57 -4.04 0.30
N MET A 78 1.61 -3.26 0.77
CA MET A 78 0.45 -3.80 1.49
C MET A 78 -0.83 -3.19 0.95
N GLU A 79 -1.83 -4.05 0.77
CA GLU A 79 -3.20 -3.67 0.47
C GLU A 79 -4.09 -4.20 1.57
N VAL A 80 -4.76 -3.30 2.27
CA VAL A 80 -5.61 -3.67 3.40
C VAL A 80 -7.05 -3.28 3.11
N PHE A 81 -7.93 -4.28 3.04
CA PHE A 81 -9.37 -4.15 2.83
C PHE A 81 -10.10 -4.48 4.13
N PRO A 82 -10.47 -3.48 4.93
CA PRO A 82 -11.24 -3.70 6.14
C PRO A 82 -12.68 -4.14 5.86
N GLU A 83 -13.29 -4.84 6.82
CA GLU A 83 -14.70 -5.25 6.74
C GLU A 83 -15.66 -4.05 6.85
N ASN A 84 -15.41 -3.15 7.79
CA ASN A 84 -16.28 -2.02 8.08
C ASN A 84 -16.06 -0.85 7.10
N PRO A 85 -17.10 -0.27 6.48
CA PRO A 85 -16.99 0.83 5.51
C PRO A 85 -16.42 2.13 6.08
N TYR A 86 -16.43 2.31 7.40
CA TYR A 86 -15.80 3.43 8.09
C TYR A 86 -14.29 3.27 8.28
N CYS A 87 -13.76 2.06 8.06
CA CYS A 87 -12.32 1.83 7.99
C CYS A 87 -11.86 2.03 6.55
N PRO A 88 -10.94 2.96 6.28
CA PRO A 88 -10.47 3.16 4.92
C PRO A 88 -9.63 1.96 4.42
N MET A 89 -9.70 1.66 3.13
CA MET A 89 -8.67 0.84 2.50
C MET A 89 -7.32 1.52 2.67
N GLY A 90 -6.32 0.76 3.10
CA GLY A 90 -4.94 1.23 3.26
C GLY A 90 -4.08 0.77 2.09
N HIS A 91 -3.44 1.73 1.42
CA HIS A 91 -2.49 1.47 0.33
C HIS A 91 -1.08 1.86 0.76
N PHE A 92 -0.17 0.89 0.70
CA PHE A 92 1.23 1.05 1.10
C PHE A 92 2.12 0.50 0.00
N ASN A 93 2.69 1.36 -0.80
CA ASN A 93 3.60 0.96 -1.86
C ASN A 93 5.00 1.51 -1.61
N THR A 94 5.99 0.63 -1.60
CA THR A 94 7.39 1.01 -1.70
C THR A 94 8.11 0.10 -2.68
N GLU A 95 8.99 0.69 -3.46
CA GLU A 95 9.84 -0.04 -4.40
C GLU A 95 11.19 0.65 -4.54
N GLY A 96 12.18 -0.06 -5.02
CA GLY A 96 13.47 0.54 -5.27
C GLY A 96 14.55 -0.42 -5.73
N ILE A 97 15.78 0.08 -5.71
CA ILE A 97 17.00 -0.69 -5.96
C ILE A 97 17.68 -0.95 -4.63
N SER A 98 17.84 -2.24 -4.29
CA SER A 98 18.54 -2.68 -3.08
C SER A 98 20.04 -2.85 -3.30
N LYS A 99 20.49 -3.17 -4.54
CA LYS A 99 21.89 -3.30 -4.90
C LYS A 99 22.18 -2.63 -6.25
N GLY A 100 23.13 -1.71 -6.24
CA GLY A 100 23.47 -0.82 -7.35
C GLY A 100 23.30 0.63 -6.95
N PRO A 101 23.00 1.56 -7.90
CA PRO A 101 22.65 2.94 -7.58
C PRO A 101 21.30 2.99 -6.88
N ARG A 102 21.35 2.98 -5.54
CA ARG A 102 20.15 2.86 -4.70
C ARG A 102 19.23 4.07 -4.79
N PHE A 103 17.95 3.80 -4.94
CA PHE A 103 16.87 4.74 -4.75
C PHE A 103 15.60 4.01 -4.24
N TYR A 104 14.71 4.76 -3.64
CA TYR A 104 13.46 4.27 -3.09
C TYR A 104 12.31 5.17 -3.53
N ASN A 105 11.19 4.56 -3.90
CA ASN A 105 9.91 5.24 -4.13
C ASN A 105 8.95 4.83 -3.03
N MET A 106 8.06 5.74 -2.63
CA MET A 106 7.01 5.48 -1.65
C MET A 106 5.71 6.18 -2.02
N ASN A 107 4.61 5.45 -1.96
CA ASN A 107 3.25 5.97 -2.06
C ASN A 107 2.42 5.36 -0.93
N LEU A 108 1.96 6.20 -0.01
CA LEU A 108 1.13 5.81 1.13
C LEU A 108 -0.12 6.69 1.12
N ASP A 109 -1.32 6.11 1.11
CA ASP A 109 -2.54 6.88 1.31
C ASP A 109 -3.71 6.02 1.79
N LEU A 110 -4.80 6.68 2.18
CA LEU A 110 -6.07 6.10 2.59
C LEU A 110 -7.11 6.27 1.49
N PHE A 111 -7.88 5.21 1.23
CA PHE A 111 -8.96 5.21 0.24
C PHE A 111 -10.29 4.86 0.90
N PRO A 112 -10.93 5.83 1.56
CA PRO A 112 -12.16 5.58 2.32
C PRO A 112 -13.37 5.35 1.40
N ALA A 113 -14.26 4.47 1.81
CA ALA A 113 -15.63 4.40 1.29
C ALA A 113 -16.49 5.47 1.97
N VAL A 114 -16.58 5.43 3.29
CA VAL A 114 -17.19 6.48 4.10
C VAL A 114 -16.08 7.38 4.64
N ARG A 115 -16.14 8.68 4.34
CA ARG A 115 -15.12 9.63 4.80
C ARG A 115 -15.36 10.01 6.25
N VAL A 116 -14.34 9.82 7.09
CA VAL A 116 -14.32 10.28 8.48
C VAL A 116 -13.26 11.36 8.60
N GLU A 117 -13.68 12.61 8.58
CA GLU A 117 -12.76 13.76 8.52
C GLU A 117 -11.81 13.86 9.73
N GLU A 118 -12.23 13.40 10.91
CA GLU A 118 -11.38 13.31 12.10
C GLU A 118 -10.16 12.39 11.86
N ASP A 119 -10.37 11.22 11.27
CA ASP A 119 -9.33 10.24 11.01
C ASP A 119 -8.38 10.71 9.91
N LEU A 120 -8.92 11.35 8.86
CA LEU A 120 -8.11 11.94 7.80
C LEU A 120 -7.24 13.09 8.33
N LYS A 121 -7.78 13.93 9.21
CA LYS A 121 -7.02 14.99 9.87
C LYS A 121 -5.93 14.42 10.78
N ALA A 122 -6.20 13.35 11.51
CA ALA A 122 -5.20 12.69 12.37
C ALA A 122 -4.05 12.14 11.54
N MET A 123 -4.34 11.42 10.45
CA MET A 123 -3.31 10.92 9.54
C MET A 123 -2.51 12.06 8.91
N LYS A 124 -3.20 13.08 8.39
CA LYS A 124 -2.54 14.25 7.80
C LYS A 124 -1.59 14.92 8.81
N ALA A 125 -2.04 15.12 10.04
CA ALA A 125 -1.24 15.77 11.09
C ALA A 125 0.00 14.93 11.45
N ALA A 126 -0.13 13.61 11.55
CA ALA A 126 1.01 12.73 11.81
C ALA A 126 2.05 12.79 10.68
N MET A 127 1.60 12.81 9.42
CA MET A 127 2.50 12.94 8.28
C MET A 127 3.10 14.34 8.15
N ASP A 128 2.40 15.39 8.62
CA ASP A 128 2.95 16.76 8.72
C ASP A 128 4.11 16.82 9.72
N VAL A 129 3.98 16.13 10.86
CA VAL A 129 5.08 16.03 11.85
C VAL A 129 6.31 15.33 11.24
N VAL A 130 6.10 14.28 10.44
CA VAL A 130 7.19 13.64 9.70
C VAL A 130 7.84 14.62 8.72
N ALA A 131 7.05 15.35 7.93
CA ALA A 131 7.58 16.33 6.99
C ALA A 131 8.44 17.38 7.71
N ASP A 132 7.94 17.95 8.79
CA ASP A 132 8.65 18.96 9.59
C ASP A 132 9.97 18.45 10.17
N ARG A 133 9.93 17.23 10.74
CA ARG A 133 11.12 16.58 11.32
C ARG A 133 12.27 16.47 10.32
N PHE A 134 11.97 16.23 9.06
CA PHE A 134 12.95 16.05 7.99
C PHE A 134 13.10 17.28 7.09
N GLY A 135 12.54 18.43 7.47
CA GLY A 135 12.62 19.68 6.71
C GLY A 135 12.00 19.58 5.31
N ARG A 136 10.95 18.78 5.15
CA ARG A 136 10.23 18.61 3.89
C ARG A 136 9.02 19.52 3.82
N ASP A 137 8.70 19.98 2.62
CA ASP A 137 7.45 20.67 2.34
C ASP A 137 6.29 19.69 2.44
N ARG A 138 5.33 19.98 3.32
CA ARG A 138 4.19 19.12 3.62
C ARG A 138 3.32 18.84 2.40
N GLU A 139 3.04 19.85 1.59
CA GLU A 139 2.18 19.70 0.40
C GLU A 139 2.93 19.02 -0.75
N LYS A 140 4.22 19.27 -0.93
CA LYS A 140 5.06 18.55 -1.90
C LYS A 140 5.17 17.06 -1.59
N MET A 141 5.16 16.68 -0.30
CA MET A 141 5.13 15.25 0.07
C MET A 141 3.86 14.53 -0.39
N ARG A 142 2.77 15.25 -0.67
CA ARG A 142 1.47 14.72 -1.12
C ARG A 142 1.19 14.98 -2.58
N GLU A 143 2.07 15.73 -3.25
CA GLU A 143 1.85 16.14 -4.62
C GLU A 143 1.64 14.95 -5.55
N GLY A 144 0.58 14.99 -6.34
CA GLY A 144 0.26 13.99 -7.33
C GLY A 144 -0.41 12.72 -6.79
N LEU A 145 -0.72 12.59 -5.48
CA LEU A 145 -1.48 11.43 -4.96
C LEU A 145 -2.87 11.34 -5.61
N ASP A 146 -3.60 12.46 -5.66
CA ASP A 146 -4.94 12.54 -6.24
C ASP A 146 -4.94 12.27 -7.76
N THR A 147 -4.00 12.83 -8.50
CA THR A 147 -3.88 12.62 -9.95
C THR A 147 -3.37 11.22 -10.30
N HIS A 148 -2.64 10.58 -9.39
CA HIS A 148 -2.16 9.22 -9.58
C HIS A 148 -3.29 8.20 -9.44
N TYR A 149 -4.08 8.28 -8.35
CA TYR A 149 -5.13 7.31 -8.01
C TYR A 149 -6.52 7.78 -8.46
N THR A 150 -6.67 8.09 -9.74
CA THR A 150 -7.94 8.48 -10.36
C THR A 150 -8.01 8.02 -11.81
N MET A 151 -9.21 7.99 -12.35
CA MET A 151 -9.49 7.81 -13.77
C MET A 151 -10.39 8.96 -14.26
N GLU A 152 -10.41 9.22 -15.57
CA GLU A 152 -11.14 10.36 -16.16
C GLU A 152 -12.63 10.37 -15.82
N HIS A 153 -13.25 9.18 -15.72
CA HIS A 153 -14.69 9.03 -15.43
C HIS A 153 -15.00 8.90 -13.93
N PHE A 154 -13.99 8.91 -13.05
CA PHE A 154 -14.26 8.90 -11.61
C PHE A 154 -14.73 10.29 -11.15
N ALA A 155 -15.84 10.33 -10.43
CA ALA A 155 -16.37 11.57 -9.86
C ALA A 155 -15.40 12.24 -8.87
N ALA A 156 -14.52 11.44 -8.23
CA ALA A 156 -13.46 11.92 -7.34
C ALA A 156 -12.31 10.91 -7.29
N PRO A 157 -11.08 11.36 -6.98
CA PRO A 157 -9.94 10.47 -6.78
C PRO A 157 -10.20 9.41 -5.71
N LEU A 158 -9.49 8.28 -5.83
CA LEU A 158 -9.46 7.26 -4.78
C LEU A 158 -8.68 7.75 -3.54
N ALA A 159 -7.57 8.42 -3.78
CA ALA A 159 -6.68 8.94 -2.75
C ALA A 159 -7.25 10.15 -2.00
N THR A 160 -6.88 10.27 -0.72
CA THR A 160 -7.31 11.37 0.16
C THR A 160 -6.26 12.47 0.32
N LYS A 161 -5.02 12.25 -0.12
CA LYS A 161 -3.87 13.17 0.05
C LYS A 161 -3.49 13.41 1.51
N VAL A 162 -3.70 12.44 2.38
CA VAL A 162 -3.28 12.54 3.78
C VAL A 162 -1.94 11.86 4.06
N GLY A 163 -1.52 10.97 3.18
CA GLY A 163 -0.26 10.25 3.24
C GLY A 163 0.91 10.98 2.57
N CYS A 164 1.70 10.24 1.78
CA CYS A 164 2.82 10.81 1.03
C CYS A 164 3.08 10.10 -0.29
N LYS A 165 3.66 10.83 -1.25
CA LYS A 165 4.25 10.33 -2.48
C LYS A 165 5.67 10.86 -2.59
N LEU A 166 6.64 10.00 -2.36
CA LEU A 166 8.05 10.34 -2.28
C LEU A 166 8.83 9.57 -3.35
N PRO A 167 9.01 10.15 -4.54
CA PRO A 167 9.81 9.53 -5.59
C PRO A 167 11.30 9.75 -5.34
N GLU A 168 12.12 8.81 -5.83
CA GLU A 168 13.57 8.94 -5.96
C GLU A 168 14.34 9.29 -4.67
N LEU A 169 13.86 8.84 -3.50
CA LEU A 169 14.62 8.96 -2.26
C LEU A 169 15.97 8.25 -2.39
N LYS A 170 17.02 8.82 -1.81
CA LYS A 170 18.37 8.27 -1.79
C LYS A 170 18.73 7.76 -0.40
N ASP A 171 19.90 7.17 -0.25
CA ASP A 171 20.38 6.66 1.05
C ASP A 171 20.33 7.69 2.18
N LYS A 172 20.61 8.97 1.88
CA LYS A 172 20.50 10.06 2.86
C LYS A 172 19.07 10.31 3.37
N ASP A 173 18.08 9.86 2.61
CA ASP A 173 16.65 10.03 2.91
C ASP A 173 16.05 8.77 3.56
N PHE A 174 16.89 7.76 3.87
CA PHE A 174 16.40 6.46 4.35
C PHE A 174 15.67 6.56 5.70
N ASP A 175 16.13 7.44 6.60
CA ASP A 175 15.44 7.67 7.88
C ASP A 175 14.08 8.32 7.69
N LEU A 176 13.94 9.23 6.71
CA LEU A 176 12.62 9.76 6.32
C LEU A 176 11.71 8.64 5.79
N PHE A 177 12.26 7.79 4.90
CA PHE A 177 11.54 6.66 4.32
C PHE A 177 10.98 5.74 5.40
N VAL A 178 11.82 5.30 6.35
CA VAL A 178 11.43 4.43 7.47
C VAL A 178 10.39 5.11 8.34
N THR A 179 10.68 6.34 8.79
CA THR A 179 9.80 7.09 9.71
C THR A 179 8.43 7.34 9.08
N ALA A 180 8.37 7.72 7.80
CA ALA A 180 7.10 7.96 7.11
C ALA A 180 6.26 6.68 7.03
N TYR A 181 6.87 5.56 6.65
CA TYR A 181 6.16 4.29 6.54
C TYR A 181 5.62 3.81 7.89
N GLU A 182 6.45 3.79 8.91
CA GLU A 182 6.07 3.34 10.26
C GLU A 182 4.99 4.23 10.86
N THR A 183 5.14 5.56 10.77
CA THR A 183 4.14 6.51 11.28
C THR A 183 2.80 6.33 10.59
N PHE A 184 2.78 6.21 9.26
CA PHE A 184 1.55 5.99 8.52
C PHE A 184 0.88 4.68 8.93
N PHE A 185 1.65 3.60 9.07
CA PHE A 185 1.14 2.29 9.47
C PHE A 185 0.56 2.30 10.89
N ASP A 186 1.25 2.92 11.86
CA ASP A 186 0.79 2.97 13.25
C ASP A 186 -0.53 3.75 13.36
N VAL A 187 -0.64 4.92 12.73
CA VAL A 187 -1.89 5.70 12.70
C VAL A 187 -3.00 4.95 11.97
N TYR A 188 -2.67 4.19 10.92
CA TYR A 188 -3.65 3.37 10.21
C TYR A 188 -4.24 2.27 11.11
N LEU A 189 -3.43 1.59 11.89
CA LEU A 189 -3.92 0.59 12.86
C LEU A 189 -4.84 1.23 13.93
N ASP A 190 -4.50 2.42 14.40
CA ASP A 190 -5.34 3.17 15.35
C ASP A 190 -6.70 3.51 14.74
N ILE A 191 -6.74 3.95 13.48
CA ILE A 191 -7.98 4.22 12.74
C ILE A 191 -8.85 2.95 12.66
N ILE A 192 -8.28 1.82 12.24
CA ILE A 192 -9.04 0.56 12.17
C ILE A 192 -9.55 0.17 13.56
N SER A 193 -8.70 0.22 14.59
CA SER A 193 -9.06 -0.14 15.96
C SER A 193 -10.23 0.69 16.46
N LYS A 194 -10.26 1.98 16.13
CA LYS A 194 -11.33 2.92 16.50
C LYS A 194 -12.62 2.68 15.74
N ARG A 195 -12.56 2.30 14.45
CA ARG A 195 -13.71 2.28 13.55
C ARG A 195 -14.28 0.89 13.26
N LYS A 196 -13.55 -0.18 13.50
CA LYS A 196 -13.96 -1.56 13.15
C LYS A 196 -15.30 -2.01 13.73
N GLY A 197 -15.76 -1.42 14.83
CA GLY A 197 -17.05 -1.71 15.48
C GLY A 197 -18.13 -0.67 15.22
N THR A 198 -17.90 0.31 14.34
CA THR A 198 -18.89 1.34 14.02
C THR A 198 -20.11 0.71 13.34
N ALA A 199 -21.30 1.02 13.84
CA ALA A 199 -22.53 0.58 13.18
C ALA A 199 -22.62 1.20 11.79
N CYS A 200 -22.99 0.40 10.80
CA CYS A 200 -23.12 0.83 9.41
C CYS A 200 -24.43 0.36 8.80
N THR A 201 -24.90 1.09 7.80
CA THR A 201 -26.07 0.79 7.01
C THR A 201 -25.72 -0.06 5.80
N GLU A 202 -26.73 -0.67 5.18
CA GLU A 202 -26.58 -1.39 3.91
C GLU A 202 -26.04 -0.49 2.79
N SER A 203 -26.49 0.77 2.72
CA SER A 203 -26.00 1.73 1.72
C SER A 203 -24.53 2.08 1.91
N GLU A 204 -24.03 2.14 3.14
CA GLU A 204 -22.60 2.37 3.40
C GLU A 204 -21.75 1.14 3.05
N MET A 205 -22.28 -0.06 3.27
CA MET A 205 -21.64 -1.30 2.78
C MET A 205 -21.59 -1.34 1.25
N GLN A 206 -22.66 -0.90 0.57
CA GLN A 206 -22.67 -0.80 -0.88
C GLN A 206 -21.61 0.20 -1.38
N LEU A 207 -21.48 1.37 -0.75
CA LEU A 207 -20.41 2.34 -1.08
C LEU A 207 -19.01 1.72 -0.97
N LYS A 208 -18.75 0.88 0.05
CA LYS A 208 -17.49 0.15 0.16
C LYS A 208 -17.26 -0.77 -1.05
N LEU A 209 -18.27 -1.54 -1.44
CA LEU A 209 -18.15 -2.47 -2.57
C LEU A 209 -17.93 -1.73 -3.90
N GLU A 210 -18.61 -0.61 -4.13
CA GLU A 210 -18.41 0.26 -5.28
C GLU A 210 -16.99 0.88 -5.27
N ARG A 211 -16.49 1.25 -4.08
CA ARG A 211 -15.12 1.78 -3.93
C ARG A 211 -14.08 0.70 -4.26
N ASN A 212 -14.31 -0.51 -3.82
CA ASN A 212 -13.49 -1.67 -4.18
C ASN A 212 -13.52 -1.94 -5.69
N GLY A 213 -14.68 -1.79 -6.33
CA GLY A 213 -14.81 -1.89 -7.79
C GLY A 213 -13.95 -0.87 -8.52
N LYS A 214 -14.00 0.39 -8.09
CA LYS A 214 -13.15 1.47 -8.65
C LYS A 214 -11.66 1.23 -8.43
N TRP A 215 -11.27 0.66 -7.28
CA TRP A 215 -9.89 0.26 -7.05
C TRP A 215 -9.45 -0.84 -8.03
N LEU A 216 -10.25 -1.88 -8.20
CA LEU A 216 -9.96 -2.96 -9.14
C LEU A 216 -9.89 -2.45 -10.58
N GLU A 217 -10.80 -1.57 -10.97
CA GLU A 217 -10.80 -0.91 -12.28
C GLU A 217 -9.51 -0.10 -12.51
N TYR A 218 -9.12 0.73 -11.52
CA TYR A 218 -7.86 1.47 -11.58
C TYR A 218 -6.66 0.54 -11.77
N MET A 219 -6.56 -0.53 -10.99
CA MET A 219 -5.48 -1.50 -11.09
C MET A 219 -5.41 -2.15 -12.48
N MET A 220 -6.54 -2.59 -13.01
CA MET A 220 -6.59 -3.29 -14.29
C MET A 220 -6.31 -2.38 -15.49
N LEU A 221 -6.75 -1.12 -15.43
CA LEU A 221 -6.75 -0.23 -16.59
C LEU A 221 -5.67 0.85 -16.55
N LYS A 222 -5.18 1.24 -15.37
CA LYS A 222 -4.23 2.34 -15.23
C LYS A 222 -2.92 1.97 -14.56
N ASP A 223 -2.92 1.04 -13.59
CA ASP A 223 -1.68 0.64 -12.92
C ASP A 223 -0.68 0.03 -13.89
N GLY A 224 0.50 0.66 -14.02
CA GLY A 224 1.50 0.27 -15.01
C GLY A 224 2.13 -1.09 -14.74
N ALA A 225 2.29 -1.48 -13.48
CA ALA A 225 2.89 -2.76 -13.10
C ALA A 225 1.92 -3.92 -13.36
N ILE A 226 0.65 -3.73 -13.01
CA ILE A 226 -0.41 -4.72 -13.23
C ILE A 226 -0.65 -4.90 -14.74
N ARG A 227 -0.80 -3.80 -15.48
CA ARG A 227 -0.96 -3.86 -16.95
C ARG A 227 0.21 -4.55 -17.64
N MET A 228 1.44 -4.19 -17.30
CA MET A 228 2.63 -4.84 -17.85
C MET A 228 2.65 -6.33 -17.53
N SER A 229 2.19 -6.74 -16.35
CA SER A 229 2.12 -8.14 -15.97
C SER A 229 1.06 -8.89 -16.77
N LEU A 230 -0.12 -8.31 -16.97
CA LEU A 230 -1.19 -8.89 -17.79
C LEU A 230 -0.75 -9.04 -19.25
N GLU A 231 -0.11 -8.02 -19.82
CA GLU A 231 0.31 -7.99 -21.21
C GLU A 231 1.53 -8.89 -21.51
N ARG A 232 2.47 -8.99 -20.58
CA ARG A 232 3.78 -9.62 -20.79
C ARG A 232 4.05 -10.85 -19.93
N GLY A 233 3.14 -11.20 -19.03
CA GLY A 233 3.31 -12.34 -18.11
C GLY A 233 4.54 -12.19 -17.20
N THR A 234 4.82 -10.98 -16.71
CA THR A 234 6.04 -10.72 -15.92
C THR A 234 6.02 -11.40 -14.55
N PHE A 235 4.86 -11.76 -14.03
CA PHE A 235 4.64 -12.63 -12.88
C PHE A 235 3.29 -13.36 -12.97
N PRO A 236 3.07 -14.46 -12.23
CA PRO A 236 1.83 -15.22 -12.27
C PRO A 236 0.61 -14.38 -11.93
N HIS A 237 -0.51 -14.62 -12.61
CA HIS A 237 -1.76 -13.87 -12.37
C HIS A 237 -2.28 -14.05 -10.94
N GLU A 238 -2.03 -15.21 -10.32
CA GLU A 238 -2.37 -15.50 -8.94
C GLU A 238 -1.74 -14.51 -7.96
N VAL A 239 -0.55 -13.99 -8.27
CA VAL A 239 0.12 -12.96 -7.46
C VAL A 239 -0.72 -11.69 -7.43
N MET A 240 -1.27 -11.25 -8.58
CA MET A 240 -2.11 -10.06 -8.65
C MET A 240 -3.42 -10.24 -7.89
N ILE A 241 -4.05 -11.41 -8.04
CA ILE A 241 -5.31 -11.74 -7.36
C ILE A 241 -5.10 -11.80 -5.84
N GLU A 242 -4.05 -12.51 -5.40
CA GLU A 242 -3.74 -12.68 -3.99
C GLU A 242 -3.36 -11.34 -3.35
N PHE A 243 -2.57 -10.53 -4.04
CA PHE A 243 -2.07 -9.27 -3.52
C PHE A 243 -3.13 -8.15 -3.63
N GLY A 244 -3.44 -7.67 -4.83
CA GLY A 244 -4.03 -6.35 -5.03
C GLY A 244 -5.55 -6.33 -5.20
N PHE A 245 -6.17 -7.48 -5.56
CA PHE A 245 -7.61 -7.46 -5.82
C PHE A 245 -8.41 -7.42 -4.51
N PRO A 246 -9.45 -6.60 -4.43
CA PRO A 246 -10.34 -6.60 -3.28
C PRO A 246 -11.07 -7.94 -3.16
N PRO A 247 -11.45 -8.35 -1.94
CA PRO A 247 -12.14 -9.63 -1.73
C PRO A 247 -13.57 -9.62 -2.29
N SER A 248 -14.17 -8.43 -2.40
CA SER A 248 -15.53 -8.20 -2.92
C SER A 248 -15.59 -6.83 -3.61
N ALA A 249 -16.38 -6.73 -4.67
CA ALA A 249 -16.54 -5.49 -5.45
C ALA A 249 -17.87 -5.45 -6.19
N ILE A 250 -18.38 -4.24 -6.47
CA ILE A 250 -19.50 -3.96 -7.39
C ILE A 250 -19.01 -2.95 -8.44
N PHE A 251 -19.47 -3.14 -9.69
CA PHE A 251 -19.17 -2.28 -10.84
C PHE A 251 -20.43 -1.60 -11.34
#